data_7d169f27470ee054428b32e5ad84f5b2
#
_entry.id   7d169f27470ee054428b32e5ad84f5b2
#
_cell.length_a   1.000
_cell.length_b   1.000
_cell.length_c   1.000
_cell.angle_alpha   90.00
_cell.angle_beta   90.00
_cell.angle_gamma   90.00
#
_symmetry.space_group_name_H-M   'P 1'
#
loop_
_entity.id
_entity.type
_entity.pdbx_description
1 polymer ?
#
loop_
_entity_poly.entity_id
_entity_poly.type
_entity_poly.pdbx_seq_one_letter_code
_entity_poly.pdbx_strand_id
1 'polypeptide(L)'
;NVKLVHSSITSVHIDGYAVTNPLDFQGQVLEVSVFNTFAPLTHIGALQTIAQELDLELVATVAEPYALTRGCATEDVYEFGGIYIDVGGGTTDIAVVRRGIEAIRMFALGGRSFTRRLANEMGMSLEEAERFKLAHAEGRLPAEQDALARATLEPTAEVLAQGVALTLEELSGKEQLPPALYLAGGGASLPEVAEQLSAVDWPEMLPMSRQPTVRVLGPADVQGIHDSTGLLVGSQDVTPMGLAYHAVSLEDDADQPLGGLMRRVMKAMKV
;
A
#
# COMPACT_ATOMS: atom_id res chain seq x y z
N ASN A 1 -13.39 -20.62 4.61
CA ASN A 1 -12.80 -20.50 5.95
C ASN A 1 -11.72 -19.44 5.93
N VAL A 2 -11.95 -18.34 6.68
CA VAL A 2 -11.01 -17.25 6.88
C VAL A 2 -10.67 -17.12 8.37
N LYS A 3 -9.52 -16.53 8.68
CA LYS A 3 -9.06 -16.26 10.04
C LYS A 3 -8.69 -14.78 10.14
N LEU A 4 -9.01 -14.16 11.29
CA LEU A 4 -8.49 -12.86 11.65
C LEU A 4 -6.97 -12.99 11.87
N VAL A 5 -6.18 -12.27 11.10
CA VAL A 5 -4.71 -12.32 11.16
C VAL A 5 -4.11 -11.07 11.77
N HIS A 6 -4.77 -9.93 11.61
CA HIS A 6 -4.32 -8.66 12.16
C HIS A 6 -5.49 -7.79 12.56
N SER A 7 -5.33 -7.01 13.64
CA SER A 7 -6.29 -6.03 14.12
C SER A 7 -5.56 -4.86 14.76
N SER A 8 -5.90 -3.64 14.36
CA SER A 8 -5.34 -2.40 14.93
C SER A 8 -6.40 -1.33 15.12
N ILE A 9 -6.21 -0.48 16.13
CA ILE A 9 -7.03 0.72 16.31
C ILE A 9 -6.57 1.76 15.30
N THR A 10 -7.51 2.31 14.51
CA THR A 10 -7.22 3.35 13.51
C THR A 10 -7.61 4.74 13.97
N SER A 11 -8.65 4.86 14.79
CA SER A 11 -9.01 6.14 15.41
C SER A 11 -9.74 5.93 16.75
N VAL A 12 -9.64 6.91 17.64
CA VAL A 12 -10.35 6.98 18.90
C VAL A 12 -11.03 8.34 19.01
N HIS A 13 -12.33 8.35 19.37
CA HIS A 13 -13.06 9.58 19.66
C HIS A 13 -13.67 9.48 21.06
N ILE A 14 -13.61 10.56 21.81
CA ILE A 14 -14.27 10.71 23.10
C ILE A 14 -15.25 11.87 22.99
N ASP A 15 -16.53 11.60 23.22
CA ASP A 15 -17.64 12.55 23.07
C ASP A 15 -17.62 13.26 21.69
N GLY A 16 -17.23 12.54 20.62
CA GLY A 16 -17.15 13.02 19.24
C GLY A 16 -15.82 13.73 18.90
N TYR A 17 -14.92 13.93 19.85
CA TYR A 17 -13.61 14.56 19.59
C TYR A 17 -12.54 13.48 19.35
N ALA A 18 -11.77 13.64 18.25
CA ALA A 18 -10.65 12.75 17.97
C ALA A 18 -9.53 12.92 19.01
N VAL A 19 -9.04 11.80 19.56
CA VAL A 19 -8.02 11.77 20.61
C VAL A 19 -6.88 10.85 20.21
N THR A 20 -5.66 11.37 20.19
CA THR A 20 -4.46 10.59 19.83
C THR A 20 -4.05 9.64 20.96
N ASN A 21 -4.11 10.12 22.21
CA ASN A 21 -3.86 9.30 23.40
C ASN A 21 -5.06 9.39 24.33
N PRO A 22 -5.95 8.39 24.37
CA PRO A 22 -7.17 8.42 25.18
C PRO A 22 -6.94 8.12 26.66
N LEU A 23 -5.70 7.81 27.08
CA LEU A 23 -5.40 7.55 28.50
C LEU A 23 -5.60 8.83 29.31
N ASP A 24 -6.25 8.68 30.47
CA ASP A 24 -6.58 9.76 31.40
C ASP A 24 -7.62 10.78 30.90
N PHE A 25 -8.19 10.60 29.69
CA PHE A 25 -9.33 11.39 29.24
C PHE A 25 -10.63 10.87 29.87
N GLN A 26 -11.47 11.80 30.31
CA GLN A 26 -12.81 11.51 30.82
C GLN A 26 -13.85 11.89 29.76
N GLY A 27 -14.82 11.02 29.54
CA GLY A 27 -15.93 11.26 28.62
C GLY A 27 -17.09 10.29 28.89
N GLN A 28 -18.20 10.55 28.22
CA GLN A 28 -19.42 9.71 28.34
C GLN A 28 -19.49 8.66 27.22
N VAL A 29 -18.98 8.99 26.03
CA VAL A 29 -19.00 8.11 24.85
C VAL A 29 -17.60 7.92 24.33
N LEU A 30 -17.18 6.66 24.23
CA LEU A 30 -15.92 6.26 23.60
C LEU A 30 -16.24 5.53 22.29
N GLU A 31 -15.78 6.09 21.17
CA GLU A 31 -15.86 5.46 19.86
C GLU A 31 -14.46 5.01 19.45
N VAL A 32 -14.34 3.76 19.00
CA VAL A 32 -13.08 3.17 18.57
C VAL A 32 -13.26 2.57 17.19
N SER A 33 -12.52 3.06 16.19
CA SER A 33 -12.44 2.44 14.87
C SER A 33 -11.34 1.39 14.87
N VAL A 34 -11.66 0.21 14.35
CA VAL A 34 -10.73 -0.93 14.33
C VAL A 34 -10.59 -1.43 12.90
N PHE A 35 -9.35 -1.48 12.42
CA PHE A 35 -9.00 -2.13 11.17
C PHE A 35 -8.75 -3.62 11.41
N ASN A 36 -9.47 -4.47 10.70
CA ASN A 36 -9.35 -5.92 10.81
C ASN A 36 -8.96 -6.54 9.46
N THR A 37 -7.93 -7.37 9.45
CA THR A 37 -7.51 -8.15 8.29
C THR A 37 -7.85 -9.62 8.47
N PHE A 38 -8.53 -10.19 7.48
CA PHE A 38 -8.85 -11.61 7.42
C PHE A 38 -8.12 -12.24 6.23
N ALA A 39 -7.57 -13.43 6.43
CA ALA A 39 -6.93 -14.19 5.36
C ALA A 39 -7.50 -15.61 5.28
N PRO A 40 -7.57 -16.21 4.06
CA PRO A 40 -7.90 -17.62 3.90
C PRO A 40 -6.90 -18.50 4.65
N LEU A 41 -7.41 -19.57 5.28
CA LEU A 41 -6.55 -20.52 5.99
C LEU A 41 -5.48 -21.16 5.09
N THR A 42 -5.77 -21.31 3.80
CA THR A 42 -4.81 -21.82 2.81
C THR A 42 -3.61 -20.90 2.63
N HIS A 43 -3.82 -19.57 2.64
CA HIS A 43 -2.73 -18.60 2.56
C HIS A 43 -1.88 -18.60 3.83
N ILE A 44 -2.53 -18.66 5.01
CA ILE A 44 -1.83 -18.74 6.28
C ILE A 44 -0.98 -20.02 6.35
N GLY A 45 -1.56 -21.17 5.94
CA GLY A 45 -0.85 -22.42 5.89
C GLY A 45 0.36 -22.39 4.94
N ALA A 46 0.22 -21.76 3.77
CA ALA A 46 1.32 -21.59 2.84
C ALA A 46 2.47 -20.75 3.44
N LEU A 47 2.15 -19.62 4.09
CA LEU A 47 3.15 -18.79 4.77
C LEU A 47 3.85 -19.54 5.90
N GLN A 48 3.10 -20.30 6.70
CA GLN A 48 3.66 -21.14 7.77
C GLN A 48 4.62 -22.22 7.21
N THR A 49 4.23 -22.87 6.11
CA THR A 49 5.09 -23.88 5.45
C THR A 49 6.38 -23.23 4.93
N ILE A 50 6.28 -22.08 4.26
CA ILE A 50 7.47 -21.36 3.78
C ILE A 50 8.39 -20.97 4.93
N ALA A 51 7.84 -20.45 6.03
CA ALA A 51 8.64 -20.08 7.20
C ALA A 51 9.37 -21.32 7.79
N GLN A 52 8.66 -22.45 7.92
CA GLN A 52 9.24 -23.70 8.41
C GLN A 52 10.36 -24.25 7.51
N GLU A 53 10.15 -24.25 6.18
CA GLU A 53 11.15 -24.70 5.21
C GLU A 53 12.41 -23.83 5.21
N LEU A 54 12.28 -22.56 5.58
CA LEU A 54 13.39 -21.61 5.70
C LEU A 54 13.99 -21.54 7.11
N ASP A 55 13.52 -22.36 8.05
CA ASP A 55 13.89 -22.32 9.49
C ASP A 55 13.70 -20.92 10.10
N LEU A 56 12.55 -20.28 9.75
CA LEU A 56 12.16 -18.95 10.22
C LEU A 56 10.91 -19.04 11.10
N GLU A 57 10.82 -18.12 12.05
CA GLU A 57 9.60 -17.91 12.85
C GLU A 57 8.66 -16.92 12.16
N LEU A 58 7.39 -17.30 11.99
CA LEU A 58 6.34 -16.39 11.48
C LEU A 58 5.85 -15.50 12.64
N VAL A 59 6.38 -14.29 12.73
CA VAL A 59 6.09 -13.34 13.81
C VAL A 59 4.70 -12.74 13.66
N ALA A 60 4.35 -12.26 12.46
CA ALA A 60 3.05 -11.63 12.18
C ALA A 60 2.62 -11.81 10.72
N THR A 61 1.34 -11.60 10.47
CA THR A 61 0.77 -11.54 9.12
C THR A 61 -0.10 -10.29 9.05
N VAL A 62 0.22 -9.38 8.14
CA VAL A 62 -0.51 -8.12 7.94
C VAL A 62 -0.80 -7.90 6.46
N ALA A 63 -1.78 -7.04 6.14
CA ALA A 63 -2.03 -6.64 4.76
C ALA A 63 -0.94 -5.69 4.25
N GLU A 64 -0.51 -5.86 3.00
CA GLU A 64 0.50 -5.00 2.35
C GLU A 64 0.18 -3.51 2.47
N PRO A 65 -1.07 -3.04 2.17
CA PRO A 65 -1.40 -1.62 2.32
C PRO A 65 -1.28 -1.11 3.76
N TYR A 66 -1.52 -1.96 4.76
CA TYR A 66 -1.31 -1.60 6.14
C TYR A 66 0.18 -1.40 6.46
N ALA A 67 1.02 -2.34 6.03
CA ALA A 67 2.47 -2.24 6.24
C ALA A 67 3.06 -1.01 5.55
N LEU A 68 2.64 -0.76 4.30
CA LEU A 68 3.04 0.41 3.52
C LEU A 68 2.68 1.72 4.24
N THR A 69 1.41 1.87 4.63
CA THR A 69 0.94 3.08 5.27
C THR A 69 1.58 3.30 6.65
N ARG A 70 1.77 2.24 7.43
CA ARG A 70 2.44 2.34 8.74
C ARG A 70 3.91 2.75 8.61
N GLY A 71 4.60 2.24 7.59
CA GLY A 71 5.99 2.57 7.35
C GLY A 71 6.21 3.97 6.77
N CYS A 72 5.27 4.49 5.96
CA CYS A 72 5.51 5.69 5.15
C CYS A 72 4.60 6.89 5.51
N ALA A 73 3.56 6.72 6.34
CA ALA A 73 2.68 7.83 6.68
C ALA A 73 3.36 8.79 7.64
N THR A 74 3.53 10.04 7.20
CA THR A 74 4.06 11.15 8.00
C THR A 74 2.96 11.79 8.84
N GLU A 75 3.32 12.69 9.76
CA GLU A 75 2.36 13.49 10.53
C GLU A 75 1.41 14.27 9.62
N ASP A 76 1.92 14.85 8.53
CA ASP A 76 1.11 15.55 7.53
C ASP A 76 0.06 14.64 6.90
N VAL A 77 0.38 13.37 6.61
CA VAL A 77 -0.59 12.40 6.09
C VAL A 77 -1.66 12.05 7.12
N TYR A 78 -1.29 11.96 8.39
CA TYR A 78 -2.28 11.75 9.45
C TYR A 78 -3.20 12.96 9.64
N GLU A 79 -2.72 14.18 9.40
CA GLU A 79 -3.50 15.41 9.53
C GLU A 79 -4.34 15.71 8.28
N PHE A 80 -3.75 15.66 7.10
CA PHE A 80 -4.36 16.08 5.83
C PHE A 80 -4.86 14.94 4.96
N GLY A 81 -4.46 13.72 5.27
CA GLY A 81 -4.76 12.52 4.51
C GLY A 81 -3.79 12.24 3.38
N GLY A 82 -3.85 11.00 2.86
CA GLY A 82 -3.09 10.54 1.71
C GLY A 82 -3.69 9.26 1.13
N ILE A 83 -3.42 9.01 -0.13
CA ILE A 83 -3.82 7.82 -0.85
C ILE A 83 -2.55 7.06 -1.22
N TYR A 84 -2.41 5.85 -0.72
CA TYR A 84 -1.30 4.95 -1.01
C TYR A 84 -1.72 3.93 -2.05
N ILE A 85 -0.91 3.78 -3.09
CA ILE A 85 -1.15 2.90 -4.23
C ILE A 85 0.07 2.00 -4.38
N ASP A 86 -0.08 0.71 -4.05
CA ASP A 86 0.96 -0.29 -4.26
C ASP A 86 0.70 -1.03 -5.57
N VAL A 87 1.52 -0.76 -6.58
CA VAL A 87 1.46 -1.43 -7.87
C VAL A 87 2.37 -2.65 -7.85
N GLY A 88 1.82 -3.77 -7.40
CA GLY A 88 2.52 -5.05 -7.31
C GLY A 88 2.69 -5.75 -8.66
N GLY A 89 3.10 -7.01 -8.63
CA GLY A 89 3.27 -7.82 -9.85
C GLY A 89 1.96 -8.20 -10.52
N GLY A 90 0.89 -8.49 -9.77
CA GLY A 90 -0.40 -8.96 -10.28
C GLY A 90 -1.59 -8.09 -9.90
N THR A 91 -1.46 -7.32 -8.86
CA THR A 91 -2.52 -6.51 -8.25
C THR A 91 -2.04 -5.08 -8.05
N THR A 92 -3.00 -4.17 -7.93
CA THR A 92 -2.80 -2.83 -7.41
C THR A 92 -3.67 -2.67 -6.18
N ASP A 93 -3.04 -2.36 -5.06
CA ASP A 93 -3.67 -2.17 -3.77
C ASP A 93 -3.74 -0.67 -3.46
N ILE A 94 -4.91 -0.22 -2.98
CA ILE A 94 -5.15 1.19 -2.67
C ILE A 94 -5.61 1.32 -1.22
N ALA A 95 -4.96 2.20 -0.47
CA ALA A 95 -5.37 2.58 0.87
C ALA A 95 -5.62 4.09 0.96
N VAL A 96 -6.77 4.48 1.50
CA VAL A 96 -7.08 5.86 1.87
C VAL A 96 -6.80 6.03 3.35
N VAL A 97 -5.97 7.02 3.69
CA VAL A 97 -5.52 7.31 5.05
C VAL A 97 -5.95 8.72 5.44
N ARG A 98 -6.65 8.86 6.57
CA ARG A 98 -6.93 10.12 7.27
C ARG A 98 -7.00 9.79 8.76
N ARG A 99 -6.09 10.33 9.56
CA ARG A 99 -6.01 10.00 11.00
C ARG A 99 -5.92 8.49 11.29
N GLY A 100 -5.65 7.68 10.28
CA GLY A 100 -5.60 6.23 10.26
C GLY A 100 -6.06 5.68 8.91
N ILE A 101 -6.01 4.36 8.73
CA ILE A 101 -6.50 3.71 7.52
C ILE A 101 -8.03 3.70 7.56
N GLU A 102 -8.66 4.38 6.59
CA GLU A 102 -10.13 4.43 6.46
C GLU A 102 -10.66 3.30 5.60
N ALA A 103 -10.00 3.06 4.48
CA ALA A 103 -10.44 2.08 3.52
C ALA A 103 -9.30 1.48 2.71
N ILE A 104 -9.43 0.22 2.36
CA ILE A 104 -8.52 -0.49 1.46
C ILE A 104 -9.34 -1.19 0.38
N ARG A 105 -8.85 -1.16 -0.86
CA ARG A 105 -9.35 -1.91 -2.00
C ARG A 105 -8.19 -2.41 -2.84
N MET A 106 -8.48 -3.42 -3.67
CA MET A 106 -7.53 -4.02 -4.57
C MET A 106 -8.23 -4.36 -5.89
N PHE A 107 -7.49 -4.23 -6.99
CA PHE A 107 -7.92 -4.75 -8.29
C PHE A 107 -6.79 -5.52 -8.98
N ALA A 108 -7.18 -6.43 -9.89
CA ALA A 108 -6.28 -7.41 -10.50
C ALA A 108 -5.59 -6.85 -11.76
N LEU A 109 -4.77 -5.82 -11.61
CA LEU A 109 -3.85 -5.29 -12.62
C LEU A 109 -2.56 -4.88 -11.93
N GLY A 110 -1.41 -5.24 -12.48
CA GLY A 110 -0.09 -4.94 -11.94
C GLY A 110 1.00 -5.13 -13.00
N GLY A 111 2.25 -5.14 -12.59
CA GLY A 111 3.44 -5.17 -13.46
C GLY A 111 3.44 -6.27 -14.51
N ARG A 112 2.83 -7.44 -14.23
CA ARG A 112 2.70 -8.54 -15.21
C ARG A 112 1.80 -8.19 -16.41
N SER A 113 0.88 -7.26 -16.26
CA SER A 113 0.05 -6.82 -17.39
C SER A 113 0.89 -6.03 -18.40
N PHE A 114 1.81 -5.20 -17.92
CA PHE A 114 2.81 -4.50 -18.73
C PHE A 114 3.75 -5.47 -19.43
N THR A 115 4.24 -6.49 -18.72
CA THR A 115 5.10 -7.54 -19.29
C THR A 115 4.39 -8.31 -20.40
N ARG A 116 3.12 -8.70 -20.20
CA ARG A 116 2.32 -9.40 -21.23
C ARG A 116 2.08 -8.50 -22.44
N ARG A 117 1.86 -7.20 -22.23
CA ARG A 117 1.70 -6.24 -23.32
C ARG A 117 2.95 -6.19 -24.21
N LEU A 118 4.12 -6.01 -23.61
CA LEU A 118 5.40 -6.03 -24.34
C LEU A 118 5.62 -7.37 -25.07
N ALA A 119 5.41 -8.50 -24.40
CA ALA A 119 5.56 -9.81 -25.00
C ALA A 119 4.70 -9.97 -26.26
N ASN A 120 3.43 -9.56 -26.18
CA ASN A 120 2.48 -9.68 -27.29
C ASN A 120 2.78 -8.74 -28.45
N GLU A 121 3.03 -7.46 -28.16
CA GLU A 121 3.22 -6.45 -29.21
C GLU A 121 4.58 -6.56 -29.91
N MET A 122 5.60 -7.00 -29.16
CA MET A 122 6.98 -7.10 -29.67
C MET A 122 7.36 -8.54 -30.05
N GLY A 123 6.49 -9.53 -29.88
CA GLY A 123 6.76 -10.93 -30.20
C GLY A 123 7.87 -11.56 -29.35
N MET A 124 8.01 -11.11 -28.10
CA MET A 124 9.01 -11.60 -27.13
C MET A 124 8.44 -12.70 -26.24
N SER A 125 9.32 -13.52 -25.67
CA SER A 125 8.93 -14.34 -24.52
C SER A 125 8.62 -13.48 -23.30
N LEU A 126 7.84 -14.01 -22.33
CA LEU A 126 7.53 -13.28 -21.11
C LEU A 126 8.80 -12.91 -20.32
N GLU A 127 9.81 -13.76 -20.33
CA GLU A 127 11.07 -13.51 -19.64
C GLU A 127 11.87 -12.37 -20.31
N GLU A 128 11.94 -12.36 -21.63
CA GLU A 128 12.57 -11.28 -22.39
C GLU A 128 11.82 -9.95 -22.19
N ALA A 129 10.50 -9.98 -22.25
CA ALA A 129 9.66 -8.81 -22.04
C ALA A 129 9.81 -8.25 -20.61
N GLU A 130 9.94 -9.12 -19.60
CA GLU A 130 10.19 -8.69 -18.21
C GLU A 130 11.55 -7.99 -18.09
N ARG A 131 12.62 -8.59 -18.64
CA ARG A 131 13.95 -7.95 -18.65
C ARG A 131 13.95 -6.62 -19.39
N PHE A 132 13.23 -6.54 -20.52
CA PHE A 132 13.11 -5.32 -21.31
C PHE A 132 12.36 -4.23 -20.54
N LYS A 133 11.24 -4.58 -19.90
CA LYS A 133 10.48 -3.68 -19.03
C LYS A 133 11.32 -3.14 -17.88
N LEU A 134 12.07 -3.99 -17.18
CA LEU A 134 12.95 -3.56 -16.09
C LEU A 134 14.07 -2.64 -16.60
N ALA A 135 14.67 -2.96 -17.75
CA ALA A 135 15.68 -2.10 -18.35
C ALA A 135 15.12 -0.73 -18.75
N HIS A 136 13.86 -0.66 -19.21
CA HIS A 136 13.14 0.59 -19.46
C HIS A 136 12.93 1.38 -18.16
N ALA A 137 12.36 0.75 -17.13
CA ALA A 137 12.12 1.40 -15.85
C ALA A 137 13.40 1.98 -15.19
N GLU A 138 14.54 1.33 -15.42
CA GLU A 138 15.85 1.76 -14.94
C GLU A 138 16.59 2.72 -15.87
N GLY A 139 16.00 3.13 -17.01
CA GLY A 139 16.61 4.03 -17.99
C GLY A 139 17.84 3.45 -18.68
N ARG A 140 17.94 2.11 -18.78
CA ARG A 140 19.09 1.41 -19.38
C ARG A 140 18.93 1.05 -20.86
N LEU A 141 17.76 1.36 -21.44
CA LEU A 141 17.52 1.11 -22.85
C LEU A 141 18.13 2.20 -23.74
N PRO A 142 18.60 1.87 -24.96
CA PRO A 142 18.89 2.86 -25.99
C PRO A 142 17.62 3.67 -26.33
N ALA A 143 17.79 4.94 -26.71
CA ALA A 143 16.68 5.89 -26.90
C ALA A 143 15.56 5.38 -27.83
N GLU A 144 15.89 4.68 -28.91
CA GLU A 144 14.90 4.12 -29.84
C GLU A 144 14.08 2.99 -29.18
N GLN A 145 14.75 2.10 -28.42
CA GLN A 145 14.09 1.01 -27.71
C GLN A 145 13.27 1.54 -26.53
N ASP A 146 13.73 2.57 -25.86
CA ASP A 146 13.04 3.25 -24.78
C ASP A 146 11.74 3.91 -25.27
N ALA A 147 11.81 4.62 -26.39
CA ALA A 147 10.63 5.21 -27.04
C ALA A 147 9.59 4.14 -27.45
N LEU A 148 10.05 2.99 -27.96
CA LEU A 148 9.18 1.87 -28.31
C LEU A 148 8.56 1.24 -27.07
N ALA A 149 9.33 1.03 -26.00
CA ALA A 149 8.83 0.54 -24.72
C ALA A 149 7.73 1.46 -24.18
N ARG A 150 7.99 2.76 -24.11
CA ARG A 150 7.04 3.79 -23.67
C ARG A 150 5.73 3.72 -24.45
N ALA A 151 5.78 3.78 -25.78
CA ALA A 151 4.60 3.72 -26.63
C ALA A 151 3.78 2.43 -26.46
N THR A 152 4.45 1.31 -26.13
CA THR A 152 3.81 0.02 -25.89
C THR A 152 3.18 -0.05 -24.50
N LEU A 153 3.79 0.55 -23.48
CA LEU A 153 3.35 0.46 -22.09
C LEU A 153 2.28 1.48 -21.72
N GLU A 154 2.30 2.67 -22.34
CA GLU A 154 1.39 3.77 -22.05
C GLU A 154 -0.10 3.38 -22.03
N PRO A 155 -0.66 2.61 -22.99
CA PRO A 155 -2.07 2.22 -22.92
C PRO A 155 -2.41 1.32 -21.71
N THR A 156 -1.44 0.57 -21.20
CA THR A 156 -1.63 -0.23 -19.97
C THR A 156 -1.62 0.66 -18.73
N ALA A 157 -0.79 1.69 -18.71
CA ALA A 157 -0.77 2.68 -17.64
C ALA A 157 -2.06 3.52 -17.61
N GLU A 158 -2.64 3.88 -18.77
CA GLU A 158 -3.96 4.51 -18.86
C GLU A 158 -5.05 3.63 -18.23
N VAL A 159 -5.08 2.33 -18.55
CA VAL A 159 -6.04 1.38 -17.96
C VAL A 159 -5.83 1.27 -16.44
N LEU A 160 -4.57 1.28 -15.97
CA LEU A 160 -4.28 1.28 -14.55
C LEU A 160 -4.82 2.55 -13.87
N ALA A 161 -4.59 3.73 -14.46
CA ALA A 161 -5.09 5.00 -13.93
C ALA A 161 -6.63 5.03 -13.87
N GLN A 162 -7.31 4.48 -14.88
CA GLN A 162 -8.77 4.29 -14.86
C GLN A 162 -9.21 3.34 -13.74
N GLY A 163 -8.49 2.24 -13.54
CA GLY A 163 -8.75 1.31 -12.44
C GLY A 163 -8.60 1.97 -11.07
N VAL A 164 -7.58 2.82 -10.90
CA VAL A 164 -7.41 3.64 -9.69
C VAL A 164 -8.58 4.60 -9.52
N ALA A 165 -9.00 5.31 -10.57
CA ALA A 165 -10.12 6.25 -10.51
C ALA A 165 -11.42 5.57 -10.08
N LEU A 166 -11.77 4.44 -10.71
CA LEU A 166 -12.97 3.65 -10.35
C LEU A 166 -12.92 3.16 -8.90
N THR A 167 -11.75 2.70 -8.47
CA THR A 167 -11.56 2.22 -7.09
C THR A 167 -11.71 3.37 -6.08
N LEU A 168 -11.17 4.54 -6.38
CA LEU A 168 -11.30 5.72 -5.53
C LEU A 168 -12.75 6.27 -5.52
N GLU A 169 -13.47 6.15 -6.62
CA GLU A 169 -14.91 6.46 -6.67
C GLU A 169 -15.71 5.58 -5.70
N GLU A 170 -15.46 4.28 -5.69
CA GLU A 170 -16.08 3.36 -4.73
C GLU A 170 -15.72 3.69 -3.27
N LEU A 171 -14.48 4.12 -3.03
CA LEU A 171 -13.97 4.43 -1.69
C LEU A 171 -14.43 5.79 -1.18
N SER A 172 -14.62 6.77 -2.05
CA SER A 172 -14.93 8.15 -1.66
C SER A 172 -16.32 8.27 -0.99
N GLY A 173 -17.28 7.48 -1.45
CA GLY A 173 -18.68 7.64 -1.02
C GLY A 173 -19.16 9.07 -1.22
N LYS A 174 -19.30 9.83 -0.11
CA LYS A 174 -19.65 11.27 -0.10
C LYS A 174 -18.55 12.14 0.51
N GLU A 175 -17.42 11.55 0.88
CA GLU A 175 -16.33 12.26 1.54
C GLU A 175 -15.29 12.76 0.55
N GLN A 176 -14.66 13.89 0.88
CA GLN A 176 -13.55 14.39 0.07
C GLN A 176 -12.35 13.46 0.16
N LEU A 177 -11.73 13.16 -0.98
CA LEU A 177 -10.49 12.39 -1.03
C LEU A 177 -9.27 13.30 -0.80
N PRO A 178 -8.22 12.77 -0.11
CA PRO A 178 -6.97 13.50 0.06
C PRO A 178 -6.28 13.80 -1.27
N PRO A 179 -5.76 15.03 -1.49
CA PRO A 179 -5.13 15.39 -2.75
C PRO A 179 -3.62 15.05 -2.78
N ALA A 180 -3.27 13.81 -2.37
CA ALA A 180 -1.90 13.31 -2.41
C ALA A 180 -1.92 11.80 -2.72
N LEU A 181 -1.24 11.39 -3.78
CA LEU A 181 -1.06 10.01 -4.21
C LEU A 181 0.38 9.59 -3.97
N TYR A 182 0.58 8.53 -3.20
CA TYR A 182 1.87 7.92 -2.89
C TYR A 182 1.97 6.55 -3.55
N LEU A 183 2.92 6.37 -4.44
CA LEU A 183 3.09 5.17 -5.24
C LEU A 183 4.20 4.29 -4.68
N ALA A 184 3.94 3.00 -4.51
CA ALA A 184 4.90 1.97 -4.11
C ALA A 184 4.76 0.73 -4.99
N GLY A 185 5.59 -0.27 -4.74
CA GLY A 185 5.61 -1.52 -5.49
C GLY A 185 6.44 -1.45 -6.77
N GLY A 186 6.77 -2.61 -7.32
CA GLY A 186 7.63 -2.71 -8.51
C GLY A 186 7.03 -2.09 -9.77
N GLY A 187 5.68 -2.04 -9.89
CA GLY A 187 5.02 -1.40 -11.02
C GLY A 187 5.09 0.13 -10.98
N ALA A 188 5.27 0.73 -9.81
CA ALA A 188 5.43 2.17 -9.65
C ALA A 188 6.77 2.70 -10.17
N SER A 189 7.74 1.82 -10.45
CA SER A 189 9.01 2.20 -11.09
C SER A 189 8.85 2.55 -12.58
N LEU A 190 7.73 2.19 -13.20
CA LEU A 190 7.45 2.55 -14.59
C LEU A 190 7.04 4.02 -14.67
N PRO A 191 7.76 4.86 -15.45
CA PRO A 191 7.46 6.29 -15.57
C PRO A 191 6.02 6.56 -16.00
N GLU A 192 5.49 5.75 -16.91
CA GLU A 192 4.14 5.87 -17.46
C GLU A 192 3.06 5.81 -16.37
N VAL A 193 3.29 5.04 -15.30
CA VAL A 193 2.32 4.91 -14.19
C VAL A 193 2.17 6.24 -13.47
N ALA A 194 3.26 6.86 -13.06
CA ALA A 194 3.23 8.16 -12.38
C ALA A 194 2.75 9.28 -13.32
N GLU A 195 3.15 9.26 -14.58
CA GLU A 195 2.75 10.23 -15.60
C GLU A 195 1.24 10.16 -15.87
N GLN A 196 0.69 8.97 -16.09
CA GLN A 196 -0.75 8.80 -16.34
C GLN A 196 -1.59 9.17 -15.12
N LEU A 197 -1.18 8.80 -13.92
CA LEU A 197 -1.86 9.22 -12.69
C LEU A 197 -1.78 10.74 -12.47
N SER A 198 -0.74 11.40 -12.95
CA SER A 198 -0.60 12.85 -12.88
C SER A 198 -1.44 13.58 -13.94
N ALA A 199 -1.70 12.93 -15.08
CA ALA A 199 -2.43 13.48 -16.21
C ALA A 199 -3.97 13.45 -16.05
N VAL A 200 -4.49 12.57 -15.17
CA VAL A 200 -5.93 12.51 -14.88
C VAL A 200 -6.41 13.81 -14.23
N ASP A 201 -7.53 14.35 -14.69
CA ASP A 201 -8.21 15.47 -14.02
C ASP A 201 -9.05 14.95 -12.86
N TRP A 202 -8.40 14.73 -11.73
CA TRP A 202 -9.02 14.15 -10.54
C TRP A 202 -10.17 14.97 -9.97
N PRO A 203 -10.07 16.33 -9.88
CA PRO A 203 -11.17 17.14 -9.35
C PRO A 203 -12.45 17.11 -10.21
N GLU A 204 -12.33 16.84 -11.51
CA GLU A 204 -13.50 16.67 -12.37
C GLU A 204 -14.16 15.30 -12.17
N MET A 205 -13.37 14.28 -11.88
CA MET A 205 -13.85 12.89 -11.75
C MET A 205 -14.27 12.52 -10.33
N LEU A 206 -13.60 13.06 -9.31
CA LEU A 206 -13.71 12.63 -7.91
C LEU A 206 -13.81 13.82 -6.96
N PRO A 207 -14.38 13.65 -5.75
CA PRO A 207 -14.46 14.72 -4.76
C PRO A 207 -13.10 15.05 -4.17
N MET A 208 -12.23 15.66 -4.95
CA MET A 208 -10.93 16.19 -4.56
C MET A 208 -10.95 17.71 -4.62
N SER A 209 -10.37 18.38 -3.60
CA SER A 209 -10.33 19.85 -3.53
C SER A 209 -9.40 20.49 -4.55
N ARG A 210 -8.44 19.73 -5.07
CA ARG A 210 -7.43 20.16 -6.05
C ARG A 210 -6.81 18.94 -6.73
N GLN A 211 -6.06 19.20 -7.81
CA GLN A 211 -5.22 18.16 -8.44
C GLN A 211 -4.24 17.58 -7.41
N PRO A 212 -4.19 16.24 -7.23
CA PRO A 212 -3.29 15.63 -6.28
C PRO A 212 -1.84 15.70 -6.73
N THR A 213 -0.95 15.75 -5.77
CA THR A 213 0.47 15.49 -6.02
C THR A 213 0.68 13.99 -6.13
N VAL A 214 1.41 13.54 -7.16
CA VAL A 214 1.81 12.13 -7.34
C VAL A 214 3.27 11.99 -6.97
N ARG A 215 3.57 11.09 -6.04
CA ARG A 215 4.94 10.86 -5.55
C ARG A 215 5.24 9.36 -5.52
N VAL A 216 6.30 8.95 -6.18
CA VAL A 216 6.85 7.59 -6.05
C VAL A 216 7.69 7.53 -4.77
N LEU A 217 7.38 6.55 -3.92
CA LEU A 217 8.08 6.31 -2.67
C LEU A 217 9.34 5.46 -2.92
N GLY A 218 10.32 5.68 -2.07
CA GLY A 218 11.54 4.89 -2.02
C GLY A 218 11.90 4.45 -0.59
N PRO A 219 12.98 3.69 -0.41
CA PRO A 219 13.43 3.21 0.90
C PRO A 219 13.62 4.30 1.95
N ALA A 220 14.04 5.50 1.53
CA ALA A 220 14.23 6.65 2.41
C ALA A 220 12.92 7.22 2.99
N ASP A 221 11.76 6.87 2.42
CA ASP A 221 10.45 7.29 2.90
C ASP A 221 9.91 6.39 4.01
N VAL A 222 10.54 5.25 4.26
CA VAL A 222 10.16 4.33 5.34
C VAL A 222 10.76 4.82 6.65
N GLN A 223 9.90 5.12 7.62
CA GLN A 223 10.29 5.65 8.92
C GLN A 223 10.85 4.55 9.82
N GLY A 224 11.73 4.94 10.75
CA GLY A 224 12.20 4.08 11.83
C GLY A 224 13.08 2.89 11.42
N ILE A 225 13.31 2.68 10.13
CA ILE A 225 14.16 1.62 9.58
C ILE A 225 15.15 2.21 8.58
N HIS A 226 16.37 1.73 8.62
CA HIS A 226 17.42 2.16 7.73
C HIS A 226 18.13 0.94 7.10
N ASP A 227 18.23 0.94 5.77
CA ASP A 227 19.06 -0.03 5.04
C ASP A 227 20.53 0.35 5.13
N SER A 228 21.30 -0.41 5.90
CA SER A 228 22.76 -0.24 6.00
C SER A 228 23.54 -0.97 4.90
N THR A 229 22.87 -1.78 4.08
CA THR A 229 23.50 -2.58 3.02
C THR A 229 23.61 -1.81 1.71
N GLY A 230 22.72 -0.80 1.49
CA GLY A 230 22.60 -0.07 0.24
C GLY A 230 22.03 -0.91 -0.92
N LEU A 231 21.39 -2.05 -0.60
CA LEU A 231 20.78 -2.94 -1.59
C LEU A 231 19.34 -2.55 -1.93
N LEU A 232 18.65 -1.85 -1.04
CA LEU A 232 17.27 -1.42 -1.23
C LEU A 232 17.26 -0.03 -1.87
N VAL A 233 16.82 0.06 -3.13
CA VAL A 233 16.98 1.28 -3.92
C VAL A 233 15.71 1.76 -4.62
N GLY A 234 14.67 0.93 -4.69
CA GLY A 234 13.48 1.21 -5.51
C GLY A 234 12.16 1.16 -4.76
N SER A 235 11.09 1.53 -5.46
CA SER A 235 9.73 1.50 -4.94
C SER A 235 9.26 0.09 -4.54
N GLN A 236 9.83 -0.96 -5.15
CA GLN A 236 9.57 -2.35 -4.81
C GLN A 236 10.03 -2.74 -3.40
N ASP A 237 10.96 -1.99 -2.83
CA ASP A 237 11.54 -2.29 -1.52
C ASP A 237 10.76 -1.65 -0.36
N VAL A 238 9.86 -0.71 -0.67
CA VAL A 238 9.13 0.08 0.33
C VAL A 238 8.19 -0.77 1.18
N THR A 239 7.36 -1.61 0.55
CA THR A 239 6.41 -2.47 1.27
C THR A 239 7.12 -3.54 2.12
N PRO A 240 8.16 -4.25 1.65
CA PRO A 240 8.99 -5.10 2.50
C PRO A 240 9.62 -4.38 3.70
N MET A 241 10.12 -3.16 3.51
CA MET A 241 10.63 -2.35 4.62
C MET A 241 9.52 -1.93 5.58
N GLY A 242 8.32 -1.60 5.09
CA GLY A 242 7.15 -1.35 5.91
C GLY A 242 6.76 -2.55 6.78
N LEU A 243 6.87 -3.78 6.25
CA LEU A 243 6.68 -5.02 7.02
C LEU A 243 7.75 -5.16 8.12
N ALA A 244 9.01 -4.87 7.81
CA ALA A 244 10.09 -4.91 8.80
C ALA A 244 9.87 -3.85 9.90
N TYR A 245 9.47 -2.63 9.54
CA TYR A 245 9.09 -1.60 10.50
C TYR A 245 7.95 -2.06 11.42
N HIS A 246 6.91 -2.68 10.83
CA HIS A 246 5.80 -3.22 11.62
C HIS A 246 6.27 -4.30 12.60
N ALA A 247 7.16 -5.21 12.18
CA ALA A 247 7.68 -6.26 13.05
C ALA A 247 8.45 -5.68 14.27
N VAL A 248 9.25 -4.65 14.06
CA VAL A 248 9.96 -3.95 15.16
C VAL A 248 8.96 -3.24 16.07
N SER A 249 7.95 -2.56 15.51
CA SER A 249 6.94 -1.82 16.30
C SER A 249 6.02 -2.73 17.12
N LEU A 250 5.91 -4.02 16.81
CA LEU A 250 5.13 -4.98 17.62
C LEU A 250 5.68 -5.15 19.03
N GLU A 251 6.99 -5.02 19.22
CA GLU A 251 7.63 -5.09 20.53
C GLU A 251 7.26 -3.87 21.37
N ASP A 252 7.29 -2.68 20.76
CA ASP A 252 6.94 -1.42 21.41
C ASP A 252 5.44 -1.33 21.75
N ASP A 253 4.57 -1.76 20.84
CA ASP A 253 3.10 -1.78 21.04
C ASP A 253 2.67 -2.81 22.11
N ALA A 254 3.47 -3.83 22.38
CA ALA A 254 3.19 -4.83 23.40
C ALA A 254 3.21 -4.24 24.81
N ASP A 255 4.03 -3.23 25.04
CA ASP A 255 4.21 -2.56 26.34
C ASP A 255 3.26 -1.38 26.54
N GLN A 256 2.50 -0.98 25.51
CA GLN A 256 1.53 0.11 25.63
C GLN A 256 0.20 -0.37 26.27
N PRO A 257 -0.45 0.45 27.14
CA PRO A 257 -1.70 0.10 27.80
C PRO A 257 -2.84 -0.23 26.85
N LEU A 258 -2.91 0.45 25.69
CA LEU A 258 -3.87 0.16 24.62
C LEU A 258 -3.63 -1.20 23.94
N GLY A 259 -2.38 -1.65 23.81
CA GLY A 259 -2.05 -2.99 23.32
C GLY A 259 -2.61 -4.10 24.22
N GLY A 260 -2.68 -3.87 25.53
CA GLY A 260 -3.34 -4.76 26.49
C GLY A 260 -4.86 -4.84 26.31
N LEU A 261 -5.51 -3.71 26.02
CA LEU A 261 -6.95 -3.65 25.73
C LEU A 261 -7.26 -4.38 24.43
N MET A 262 -6.49 -4.13 23.37
CA MET A 262 -6.64 -4.79 22.07
C MET A 262 -6.50 -6.30 22.18
N ARG A 263 -5.50 -6.80 22.91
CA ARG A 263 -5.36 -8.24 23.18
C ARG A 263 -6.58 -8.85 23.84
N ARG A 264 -7.26 -8.12 24.75
CA ARG A 264 -8.51 -8.57 25.39
C ARG A 264 -9.67 -8.57 24.40
N VAL A 265 -9.81 -7.53 23.57
CA VAL A 265 -10.83 -7.44 22.53
C VAL A 265 -10.64 -8.55 21.49
N MET A 266 -9.42 -8.74 20.98
CA MET A 266 -9.10 -9.82 20.04
C MET A 266 -9.35 -11.20 20.64
N LYS A 267 -9.06 -11.40 21.93
CA LYS A 267 -9.33 -12.67 22.62
C LYS A 267 -10.84 -12.92 22.77
N ALA A 268 -11.64 -11.86 22.94
CA ALA A 268 -13.11 -11.96 23.00
C ALA A 268 -13.72 -12.18 21.60
N MET A 269 -13.07 -11.70 20.53
CA MET A 269 -13.53 -11.88 19.14
C MET A 269 -13.06 -13.21 18.52
N LYS A 270 -12.20 -13.97 19.18
CA LYS A 270 -11.83 -15.34 18.76
C LYS A 270 -12.99 -16.27 19.10
N VAL A 271 -13.99 -16.30 18.19
CA VAL A 271 -15.00 -17.36 18.09
C VAL A 271 -14.54 -18.40 17.08
#